data_55143639be8ad7a871f3f78534eb3f11
#
_entry.id   55143639be8ad7a871f3f78534eb3f11
#
_cell.length_a   1.000
_cell.length_b   1.000
_cell.length_c   1.000
_cell.angle_alpha   90.00
_cell.angle_beta   90.00
_cell.angle_gamma   90.00
#
_symmetry.space_group_name_H-M   'P 1'
#
loop_
_entity.id
_entity.type
_entity.pdbx_description
1 polymer ?
#
loop_
_entity_poly.entity_id
_entity_poly.type
_entity_poly.pdbx_seq_one_letter_code
_entity_poly.pdbx_strand_id
1 'polypeptide(L)'
;METIHTIETPDLTAKLNKAEIDIVQFIESWLPTFDRWSTKELSYKCQLSEADGNAAADMLILHGLVENAADDAMMGRTVSVTADGALWMRENMETINSIKLMIDTDLYDTTETAES
;
A
#
# COMPACT_ATOMS: atom_id res chain seq x y z
N MET A 1 -15.34 8.95 -21.95
CA MET A 1 -15.06 8.97 -21.57
C MET A 1 -14.62 8.78 -20.68
N GLU A 2 -14.39 8.65 -20.34
CA GLU A 2 -14.13 8.57 -19.62
C GLU A 2 -13.52 8.74 -18.90
N THR A 3 -13.26 8.71 -18.69
CA THR A 3 -12.79 8.86 -17.99
C THR A 3 -12.34 9.18 -17.10
N ILE A 4 -12.34 9.49 -17.21
CA ILE A 4 -12.09 9.94 -16.35
C ILE A 4 -11.68 9.54 -15.14
N HIS A 5 -11.23 8.69 -14.75
CA HIS A 5 -10.87 8.31 -13.53
C HIS A 5 -9.51 8.61 -13.20
N THR A 6 -9.22 9.03 -11.99
CA THR A 6 -7.93 9.37 -11.53
C THR A 6 -7.08 8.16 -11.29
N ILE A 7 -7.63 7.04 -10.90
CA ILE A 7 -6.88 5.84 -10.59
C ILE A 7 -7.18 4.77 -11.61
N GLU A 8 -6.14 4.38 -12.33
CA GLU A 8 -6.27 3.40 -13.39
C GLU A 8 -6.03 2.04 -12.81
N THR A 9 -7.06 1.31 -12.59
CA THR A 9 -7.00 0.21 -11.71
C THR A 9 -6.11 -0.94 -12.09
N PRO A 10 -6.26 -1.59 -13.27
CA PRO A 10 -5.44 -2.78 -13.48
C PRO A 10 -3.96 -2.46 -13.54
N ASP A 11 -3.64 -1.33 -14.13
CA ASP A 11 -2.24 -0.96 -14.25
C ASP A 11 -1.64 -0.61 -12.91
N LEU A 12 -2.43 -0.02 -12.03
CA LEU A 12 -1.91 0.38 -10.75
C LEU A 12 -1.54 -0.82 -9.90
N THR A 13 -2.37 -1.86 -9.87
CA THR A 13 -2.02 -3.03 -9.08
C THR A 13 -0.72 -3.65 -9.56
N ALA A 14 -0.47 -3.62 -10.87
CA ALA A 14 0.77 -4.17 -11.40
C ALA A 14 1.98 -3.32 -11.06
N LYS A 15 1.77 -2.06 -10.71
CA LYS A 15 2.88 -1.15 -10.43
C LYS A 15 3.28 -1.10 -8.97
N LEU A 16 2.46 -1.66 -8.08
CA LEU A 16 2.77 -1.61 -6.66
C LEU A 16 3.85 -2.63 -6.33
N ASN A 17 4.83 -2.22 -5.54
CA ASN A 17 5.83 -3.17 -5.08
C ASN A 17 5.36 -3.82 -3.78
N LYS A 18 6.18 -4.73 -3.26
CA LYS A 18 5.77 -5.50 -2.08
C LYS A 18 5.48 -4.61 -0.89
N ALA A 19 6.32 -3.60 -0.65
CA ALA A 19 6.12 -2.72 0.50
C ALA A 19 4.81 -1.97 0.37
N GLU A 20 4.51 -1.48 -0.82
CA GLU A 20 3.27 -0.75 -1.06
C GLU A 20 2.07 -1.65 -0.91
N ILE A 21 2.17 -2.88 -1.39
CA ILE A 21 1.09 -3.84 -1.26
C ILE A 21 0.84 -4.16 0.22
N ASP A 22 1.90 -4.35 0.98
CA ASP A 22 1.74 -4.63 2.41
C ASP A 22 1.04 -3.50 3.12
N ILE A 23 1.42 -2.26 2.80
CA ILE A 23 0.79 -1.11 3.43
C ILE A 23 -0.67 -1.00 3.02
N VAL A 24 -0.97 -1.21 1.75
CA VAL A 24 -2.35 -1.13 1.27
C VAL A 24 -3.22 -2.18 1.96
N GLN A 25 -2.71 -3.41 2.07
CA GLN A 25 -3.46 -4.45 2.76
C GLN A 25 -3.71 -4.09 4.22
N PHE A 26 -2.70 -3.55 4.88
CA PHE A 26 -2.83 -3.17 6.26
C PHE A 26 -3.88 -2.07 6.43
N ILE A 27 -3.77 -1.03 5.61
CA ILE A 27 -4.71 0.10 5.69
C ILE A 27 -6.13 -0.37 5.44
N GLU A 28 -6.32 -1.17 4.39
CA GLU A 28 -7.65 -1.60 4.02
C GLU A 28 -8.31 -2.39 5.15
N SER A 29 -7.52 -3.17 5.87
CA SER A 29 -8.07 -3.99 6.95
C SER A 29 -8.62 -3.15 8.09
N TRP A 30 -8.23 -1.87 8.19
CA TRP A 30 -8.70 -0.99 9.24
C TRP A 30 -9.76 0.00 8.78
N LEU A 31 -10.02 0.06 7.48
CA LEU A 31 -11.04 0.98 6.98
C LEU A 31 -12.43 0.42 7.28
N PRO A 32 -13.38 1.27 7.54
CA PRO A 32 -13.28 2.73 7.64
C PRO A 32 -12.96 3.23 9.05
N THR A 33 -12.62 2.36 9.95
CA THR A 33 -12.42 2.73 11.35
C THR A 33 -11.27 3.72 11.50
N PHE A 34 -10.17 3.47 10.82
CA PHE A 34 -9.03 4.36 10.81
C PHE A 34 -8.64 4.64 9.38
N ASP A 35 -8.42 5.90 9.07
CA ASP A 35 -8.01 6.30 7.73
C ASP A 35 -6.78 7.20 7.73
N ARG A 36 -6.11 7.31 8.86
CA ARG A 36 -4.94 8.16 9.01
C ARG A 36 -3.87 7.42 9.78
N TRP A 37 -2.63 7.50 9.29
CA TRP A 37 -1.53 6.73 9.84
C TRP A 37 -0.24 7.53 9.78
N SER A 38 0.60 7.40 10.79
CA SER A 38 1.95 7.93 10.65
C SER A 38 2.77 6.95 9.80
N THR A 39 3.75 7.49 9.08
CA THR A 39 4.60 6.62 8.29
C THR A 39 5.44 5.71 9.18
N LYS A 40 5.77 6.17 10.38
CA LYS A 40 6.46 5.31 11.33
C LYS A 40 5.64 4.10 11.71
N GLU A 41 4.37 4.32 11.97
CA GLU A 41 3.50 3.22 12.34
C GLU A 41 3.32 2.24 11.20
N LEU A 42 3.13 2.76 9.98
CA LEU A 42 3.00 1.89 8.82
C LEU A 42 4.27 1.07 8.62
N SER A 43 5.42 1.69 8.79
CA SER A 43 6.69 0.97 8.65
C SER A 43 6.78 -0.13 9.70
N TYR A 44 6.47 0.19 10.93
CA TYR A 44 6.56 -0.78 12.01
C TYR A 44 5.61 -1.96 11.78
N LYS A 45 4.36 -1.66 11.45
CA LYS A 45 3.36 -2.71 11.27
C LYS A 45 3.65 -3.59 10.07
N CYS A 46 4.27 -3.03 9.05
CA CYS A 46 4.59 -3.79 7.83
C CYS A 46 6.02 -4.30 7.83
N GLN A 47 6.74 -4.10 8.94
CA GLN A 47 8.11 -4.60 9.11
C GLN A 47 9.04 -4.02 8.05
N LEU A 48 8.95 -2.73 7.85
CA LEU A 48 9.77 -1.99 6.91
C LEU A 48 10.67 -1.04 7.67
N SER A 49 11.81 -0.69 7.05
CA SER A 49 12.60 0.41 7.58
C SER A 49 11.83 1.70 7.41
N GLU A 50 12.21 2.73 8.17
CA GLU A 50 11.55 4.01 8.00
C GLU A 50 11.75 4.56 6.59
N ALA A 51 12.93 4.35 6.03
CA ALA A 51 13.20 4.81 4.67
C ALA A 51 12.28 4.12 3.68
N ASP A 52 12.13 2.81 3.81
CA ASP A 52 11.25 2.06 2.90
C ASP A 52 9.79 2.46 3.10
N GLY A 53 9.39 2.66 4.35
CA GLY A 53 8.02 3.08 4.62
C GLY A 53 7.72 4.45 4.03
N ASN A 54 8.65 5.39 4.16
CA ASN A 54 8.47 6.72 3.59
C ASN A 54 8.46 6.67 2.06
N ALA A 55 9.34 5.86 1.47
CA ALA A 55 9.35 5.72 0.02
C ALA A 55 8.04 5.13 -0.49
N ALA A 56 7.52 4.13 0.21
CA ALA A 56 6.25 3.55 -0.16
C ALA A 56 5.12 4.56 -0.03
N ALA A 57 5.14 5.35 1.03
CA ALA A 57 4.14 6.39 1.22
C ALA A 57 4.18 7.40 0.08
N ASP A 58 5.38 7.80 -0.35
CA ASP A 58 5.51 8.72 -1.46
C ASP A 58 4.88 8.15 -2.73
N MET A 59 5.09 6.87 -2.98
CA MET A 59 4.51 6.24 -4.15
C MET A 59 2.99 6.13 -4.05
N LEU A 60 2.48 5.82 -2.87
CA LEU A 60 1.04 5.76 -2.69
C LEU A 60 0.40 7.13 -2.86
N ILE A 61 1.11 8.19 -2.46
CA ILE A 61 0.64 9.55 -2.71
C ILE A 61 0.64 9.83 -4.21
N LEU A 62 1.70 9.44 -4.89
CA LEU A 62 1.80 9.65 -6.32
C LEU A 62 0.64 8.98 -7.05
N HIS A 63 0.26 7.82 -6.60
CA HIS A 63 -0.85 7.08 -7.22
C HIS A 63 -2.23 7.57 -6.77
N GLY A 64 -2.28 8.49 -5.83
CA GLY A 64 -3.56 9.04 -5.39
C GLY A 64 -4.31 8.24 -4.36
N LEU A 65 -3.66 7.22 -3.80
CA LEU A 65 -4.32 6.36 -2.82
C LEU A 65 -4.35 6.99 -1.44
N VAL A 66 -3.32 7.74 -1.11
CA VAL A 66 -3.26 8.47 0.16
C VAL A 66 -2.78 9.88 -0.13
N GLU A 67 -2.86 10.74 0.88
CA GLU A 67 -2.37 12.11 0.78
C GLU A 67 -1.70 12.47 2.08
N ASN A 68 -0.82 13.46 2.03
CA ASN A 68 -0.19 13.96 3.25
C ASN A 68 -1.24 14.60 4.14
N ALA A 69 -1.23 14.22 5.39
CA ALA A 69 -2.06 14.87 6.40
C ALA A 69 -1.17 15.83 7.19
N ALA A 70 -1.78 16.64 8.02
CA ALA A 70 -1.02 17.55 8.86
C ALA A 70 -0.13 16.72 9.77
N ASP A 71 1.14 17.11 9.86
CA ASP A 71 2.08 16.41 10.72
C ASP A 71 1.71 16.58 12.17
N ASP A 72 1.86 15.53 12.92
CA ASP A 72 1.68 15.58 14.35
C ASP A 72 3.05 15.73 14.99
N ALA A 73 3.15 16.63 15.95
CA ALA A 73 4.43 16.88 16.58
C ALA A 73 5.03 15.64 17.19
N MET A 74 4.18 14.72 17.65
CA MET A 74 4.67 13.50 18.28
C MET A 74 4.79 12.35 17.31
N MET A 75 3.94 12.31 16.29
CA MET A 75 3.92 11.17 15.38
C MET A 75 4.70 11.42 14.10
N GLY A 76 5.05 12.66 13.83
CA GLY A 76 5.80 13.00 12.64
C GLY A 76 4.94 12.99 11.40
N ARG A 77 5.52 12.50 10.30
CA ARG A 77 4.83 12.49 9.02
C ARG A 77 3.60 11.59 9.07
N THR A 78 2.48 12.11 8.60
CA THR A 78 1.20 11.40 8.65
C THR A 78 0.57 11.44 7.27
N VAL A 79 -0.07 10.35 6.90
CA VAL A 79 -0.82 10.26 5.65
C VAL A 79 -2.24 9.84 5.96
N SER A 80 -3.16 10.25 5.11
CA SER A 80 -4.54 9.79 5.23
C SER A 80 -5.00 9.21 3.89
N VAL A 81 -5.97 8.30 3.97
CA VAL A 81 -6.46 7.63 2.78
C VAL A 81 -7.41 8.56 2.07
N THR A 82 -7.24 8.71 0.76
CA THR A 82 -8.17 9.51 -0.02
C THR A 82 -9.47 8.75 -0.22
N ALA A 83 -10.55 9.46 -0.54
CA ALA A 83 -11.83 8.81 -0.84
C ALA A 83 -11.67 7.85 -2.01
N ASP A 84 -10.98 8.30 -3.06
CA ASP A 84 -10.72 7.44 -4.21
C ASP A 84 -9.85 6.27 -3.83
N GLY A 85 -8.87 6.49 -2.96
CA GLY A 85 -8.00 5.42 -2.51
C GLY A 85 -8.73 4.36 -1.73
N ALA A 86 -9.63 4.77 -0.85
CA ALA A 86 -10.41 3.82 -0.06
C ALA A 86 -11.28 2.96 -0.98
N LEU A 87 -11.91 3.58 -1.94
CA LEU A 87 -12.75 2.86 -2.88
C LEU A 87 -11.91 1.90 -3.72
N TRP A 88 -10.79 2.39 -4.21
CA TRP A 88 -9.90 1.56 -5.04
C TRP A 88 -9.40 0.35 -4.25
N MET A 89 -8.99 0.57 -3.00
CA MET A 89 -8.50 -0.53 -2.17
C MET A 89 -9.56 -1.60 -1.99
N ARG A 90 -10.78 -1.15 -1.69
CA ARG A 90 -11.86 -2.11 -1.47
C ARG A 90 -12.17 -2.89 -2.73
N GLU A 91 -12.21 -2.20 -3.86
CA GLU A 91 -12.59 -2.85 -5.12
C GLU A 91 -11.51 -3.76 -5.65
N ASN A 92 -10.26 -3.52 -5.27
CA ASN A 92 -9.15 -4.27 -5.83
C ASN A 92 -8.46 -5.18 -4.82
N MET A 93 -9.03 -5.34 -3.65
CA MET A 93 -8.36 -6.09 -2.60
C MET A 93 -8.15 -7.54 -2.98
N GLU A 94 -9.09 -8.13 -3.69
CA GLU A 94 -8.94 -9.51 -4.12
C GLU A 94 -7.73 -9.65 -5.05
N THR A 95 -7.59 -8.72 -5.97
CA THR A 95 -6.45 -8.74 -6.88
C THR A 95 -5.15 -8.51 -6.11
N ILE A 96 -5.18 -7.58 -5.17
CA ILE A 96 -4.00 -7.28 -4.36
C ILE A 96 -3.58 -8.50 -3.55
N ASN A 97 -4.54 -9.18 -2.97
CA ASN A 97 -4.24 -10.38 -2.20
C ASN A 97 -3.65 -11.47 -3.08
N SER A 98 -4.14 -11.60 -4.31
CA SER A 98 -3.59 -12.57 -5.24
C SER A 98 -2.16 -12.22 -5.62
N ILE A 99 -1.89 -10.95 -5.84
CA ILE A 99 -0.53 -10.53 -6.18
C ILE A 99 0.41 -10.79 -5.00
N LYS A 100 -0.03 -10.51 -3.80
CA LYS A 100 0.79 -10.76 -2.62
C LYS A 100 1.10 -12.24 -2.50
N LEU A 101 0.10 -13.08 -2.73
CA LEU A 101 0.30 -14.51 -2.68
C LEU A 101 1.32 -14.95 -3.73
N MET A 102 1.25 -14.39 -4.92
CA MET A 102 2.19 -14.72 -5.97
C MET A 102 3.61 -14.30 -5.60
N ILE A 103 3.75 -13.13 -5.00
CA ILE A 103 5.06 -12.66 -4.58
C ILE A 103 5.63 -13.61 -3.53
N ASP A 104 4.83 -13.98 -2.56
CA ASP A 104 5.29 -14.89 -1.51
C ASP A 104 5.63 -16.25 -2.07
N THR A 105 4.84 -16.72 -3.02
CA THR A 105 5.07 -18.02 -3.65
C THR A 105 6.36 -18.00 -4.47
N ASP A 106 6.59 -16.93 -5.19
CA ASP A 106 7.82 -16.81 -5.97
C ASP A 106 9.04 -16.85 -5.08
N LEU A 107 9.00 -16.17 -3.96
CA LEU A 107 10.12 -16.20 -3.04
C LEU A 107 10.34 -17.61 -2.51
N TYR A 108 9.27 -18.29 -2.19
CA TYR A 108 9.36 -19.63 -1.69
C TYR A 108 9.89 -20.59 -2.75
N ASP A 109 9.38 -20.48 -3.96
CA ASP A 109 9.83 -21.31 -5.06
C ASP A 109 11.29 -21.09 -5.37
N THR A 110 11.73 -19.84 -5.32
CA THR A 110 13.12 -19.53 -5.56
C THR A 110 14.00 -20.23 -4.55
N THR A 111 13.58 -20.25 -3.30
CA THR A 111 14.32 -20.93 -2.27
C THR A 111 14.41 -22.41 -2.53
N GLU A 112 13.32 -23.01 -2.92
CA GLU A 112 13.31 -24.43 -3.23
C GLU A 112 14.21 -24.74 -4.40
N THR A 113 14.14 -23.93 -5.43
CA THR A 113 14.97 -24.14 -6.60
C THR A 113 16.43 -24.08 -6.24
N ALA A 114 16.79 -23.15 -5.38
CA ALA A 114 18.19 -23.02 -4.97
C ALA A 114 18.65 -24.27 -4.25
N GLU A 115 17.75 -24.92 -3.55
CA GLU A 115 18.12 -26.14 -2.85
C GLU A 115 18.28 -27.32 -3.78
N SER A 116 17.55 -27.28 -4.84
CA SER A 116 17.62 -28.38 -5.79
C SER A 116 18.94 -28.39 -6.53
#